data_8b95ea7b4891062fd7aa9e6e73ca7a19
#
_entry.id   8b95ea7b4891062fd7aa9e6e73ca7a19
#
_cell.length_a   1.000
_cell.length_b   1.000
_cell.length_c   1.000
_cell.angle_alpha   90.00
_cell.angle_beta   90.00
_cell.angle_gamma   90.00
#
_symmetry.space_group_name_H-M   'P 1'
#
loop_
_entity.id
_entity.type
_entity.pdbx_description
1 polymer ?
#
loop_
_entity_poly.entity_id
_entity_poly.type
_entity_poly.pdbx_seq_one_letter_code
_entity_poly.pdbx_strand_id
1 'polypeptide(L)'
;MNIKQNNLITSLKLQPLIVVIRLENDFFDTPYKREKLILNINKLSNFGIKHIEIGWDSNPEWVNLVSEIKNNFKYLNVGAASINSMQSLHSILTLDLNYCMSPSFNQEIHIKAIEYNQLLIPGISNIENFKKAINLGYKIIKIFPASKLGIEFLNKLQDLKEIDIFFIAAGGMKSSDLKNWIKNGYNALAIGKELNNQIAYNSLKIWLKNFK
;
A
#
# COMPACT_ATOMS: atom_id res chain seq x y z
N MET A 1 -12.98 5.32 -10.75
CA MET A 1 -12.45 4.38 -9.74
C MET A 1 -12.24 2.97 -10.28
N ASN A 2 -13.18 2.34 -10.96
CA ASN A 2 -13.06 0.95 -11.44
C ASN A 2 -11.82 0.66 -12.31
N ILE A 3 -11.46 1.56 -13.22
CA ILE A 3 -10.27 1.39 -14.07
C ILE A 3 -8.99 1.37 -13.24
N LYS A 4 -8.82 2.32 -12.30
CA LYS A 4 -7.65 2.36 -11.40
C LYS A 4 -7.55 1.09 -10.54
N GLN A 5 -8.68 0.56 -10.03
CA GLN A 5 -8.70 -0.69 -9.27
C GLN A 5 -8.23 -1.87 -10.14
N ASN A 6 -8.81 -2.03 -11.32
CA ASN A 6 -8.48 -3.15 -12.21
C ASN A 6 -7.01 -3.11 -12.64
N ASN A 7 -6.47 -1.93 -12.96
CA ASN A 7 -5.07 -1.77 -13.33
C ASN A 7 -4.13 -2.15 -12.19
N LEU A 8 -4.44 -1.71 -10.96
CA LEU A 8 -3.64 -2.07 -9.80
C LEU A 8 -3.71 -3.56 -9.48
N ILE A 9 -4.91 -4.16 -9.51
CA ILE A 9 -5.12 -5.60 -9.31
C ILE A 9 -4.30 -6.39 -10.34
N THR A 10 -4.37 -6.04 -11.61
CA THR A 10 -3.59 -6.68 -12.68
C THR A 10 -2.09 -6.58 -12.41
N SER A 11 -1.61 -5.40 -12.03
CA SER A 11 -0.19 -5.20 -11.71
C SER A 11 0.26 -5.98 -10.46
N LEU A 12 -0.59 -6.04 -9.42
CA LEU A 12 -0.31 -6.81 -8.21
C LEU A 12 -0.41 -8.33 -8.41
N LYS A 13 -1.22 -8.81 -9.34
CA LYS A 13 -1.20 -10.24 -9.74
C LYS A 13 0.14 -10.64 -10.34
N LEU A 14 0.81 -9.73 -11.04
CA LEU A 14 2.14 -9.96 -11.59
C LEU A 14 3.26 -9.84 -10.55
N GLN A 15 3.10 -9.01 -9.52
CA GLN A 15 4.02 -8.88 -8.39
C GLN A 15 3.24 -8.53 -7.12
N PRO A 16 2.87 -9.53 -6.29
CA PRO A 16 1.97 -9.37 -5.15
C PRO A 16 2.67 -8.76 -3.92
N LEU A 17 3.36 -7.66 -4.14
CA LEU A 17 4.16 -7.00 -3.12
C LEU A 17 4.11 -5.48 -3.25
N ILE A 18 3.91 -4.81 -2.13
CA ILE A 18 4.02 -3.37 -1.99
C ILE A 18 5.06 -3.06 -0.91
N VAL A 19 5.99 -2.18 -1.21
CA VAL A 19 6.98 -1.69 -0.23
C VAL A 19 6.50 -0.38 0.35
N VAL A 20 6.25 -0.36 1.66
CA VAL A 20 5.80 0.85 2.36
C VAL A 20 6.98 1.53 3.01
N ILE A 21 7.27 2.74 2.58
CA ILE A 21 8.36 3.58 3.09
C ILE A 21 7.75 4.61 4.05
N ARG A 22 8.20 4.59 5.30
CA ARG A 22 7.80 5.58 6.31
C ARG A 22 8.91 6.56 6.52
N LEU A 23 8.56 7.85 6.51
CA LEU A 23 9.49 8.91 6.82
C LEU A 23 9.76 8.95 8.33
N GLU A 24 10.98 9.29 8.71
CA GLU A 24 11.34 9.53 10.11
C GLU A 24 10.82 10.91 10.56
N ASN A 25 10.60 11.12 11.85
CA ASN A 25 9.97 12.34 12.37
C ASN A 25 10.69 13.65 11.98
N ASP A 26 12.03 13.60 11.80
CA ASP A 26 12.89 14.73 11.43
C ASP A 26 13.34 14.68 9.95
N PHE A 27 12.56 13.98 9.11
CA PHE A 27 12.93 13.73 7.72
C PHE A 27 13.15 15.03 6.93
N PHE A 28 12.26 16.00 7.08
CA PHE A 28 12.31 17.25 6.33
C PHE A 28 13.31 18.27 6.87
N ASP A 29 13.78 18.07 8.11
CA ASP A 29 14.79 18.93 8.74
C ASP A 29 16.22 18.52 8.36
N THR A 30 16.38 17.40 7.67
CA THR A 30 17.69 16.77 7.39
C THR A 30 17.86 16.48 5.90
N PRO A 31 18.49 17.35 5.08
CA PRO A 31 18.65 17.16 3.62
C PRO A 31 19.23 15.79 3.23
N TYR A 32 20.20 15.29 3.99
CA TYR A 32 20.80 13.96 3.79
C TYR A 32 19.77 12.83 3.78
N LYS A 33 18.67 12.93 4.53
CA LYS A 33 17.63 11.88 4.57
C LYS A 33 16.86 11.78 3.26
N ARG A 34 16.67 12.89 2.56
CA ARG A 34 16.05 12.91 1.22
C ARG A 34 16.92 12.17 0.20
N GLU A 35 18.22 12.45 0.16
CA GLU A 35 19.16 11.75 -0.72
C GLU A 35 19.17 10.25 -0.43
N LYS A 36 19.25 9.87 0.85
CA LYS A 36 19.21 8.47 1.30
C LYS A 36 17.92 7.77 0.87
N LEU A 37 16.79 8.46 0.95
CA LEU A 37 15.50 7.92 0.49
C LEU A 37 15.53 7.65 -1.02
N ILE A 38 15.95 8.61 -1.82
CA ILE A 38 16.05 8.47 -3.29
C ILE A 38 16.98 7.32 -3.67
N LEU A 39 18.15 7.20 -3.02
CA LEU A 39 19.07 6.08 -3.20
C LEU A 39 18.42 4.73 -2.85
N ASN A 40 17.66 4.67 -1.77
CA ASN A 40 16.95 3.45 -1.38
C ASN A 40 15.85 3.07 -2.38
N ILE A 41 15.08 4.03 -2.87
CA ILE A 41 14.06 3.79 -3.90
C ILE A 41 14.73 3.30 -5.20
N ASN A 42 15.85 3.91 -5.58
CA ASN A 42 16.62 3.46 -6.76
C ASN A 42 17.09 2.01 -6.60
N LYS A 43 17.62 1.63 -5.42
CA LYS A 43 17.98 0.23 -5.14
C LYS A 43 16.78 -0.70 -5.26
N LEU A 44 15.62 -0.36 -4.67
CA LEU A 44 14.40 -1.15 -4.76
C LEU A 44 13.94 -1.32 -6.22
N SER A 45 13.94 -0.23 -6.98
CA SER A 45 13.59 -0.25 -8.41
C SER A 45 14.52 -1.15 -9.22
N ASN A 46 15.84 -1.06 -9.01
CA ASN A 46 16.85 -1.89 -9.67
C ASN A 46 16.74 -3.38 -9.29
N PHE A 47 16.16 -3.70 -8.13
CA PHE A 47 15.81 -5.08 -7.77
C PHE A 47 14.52 -5.58 -8.41
N GLY A 48 13.81 -4.72 -9.13
CA GLY A 48 12.58 -5.07 -9.83
C GLY A 48 11.33 -4.90 -8.98
N ILE A 49 11.37 -4.18 -7.85
CA ILE A 49 10.15 -3.75 -7.13
C ILE A 49 9.36 -2.82 -8.05
N LYS A 50 8.05 -3.06 -8.13
CA LYS A 50 7.13 -2.28 -8.99
C LYS A 50 6.17 -1.40 -8.21
N HIS A 51 5.92 -1.69 -6.94
CA HIS A 51 4.94 -0.96 -6.14
C HIS A 51 5.58 -0.44 -4.85
N ILE A 52 5.50 0.86 -4.64
CA ILE A 52 5.94 1.51 -3.40
C ILE A 52 4.85 2.44 -2.88
N GLU A 53 4.80 2.61 -1.57
CA GLU A 53 3.99 3.63 -0.90
C GLU A 53 4.89 4.52 -0.05
N ILE A 54 4.67 5.83 -0.13
CA ILE A 54 5.28 6.80 0.77
C ILE A 54 4.26 7.13 1.87
N GLY A 55 4.65 6.93 3.13
CA GLY A 55 3.81 7.31 4.26
C GLY A 55 3.50 8.80 4.22
N TRP A 56 2.21 9.15 4.36
CA TRP A 56 1.82 10.55 4.42
C TRP A 56 2.40 11.24 5.66
N ASP A 57 2.81 12.46 5.46
CA ASP A 57 3.28 13.39 6.49
C ASP A 57 2.60 14.75 6.32
N SER A 58 2.36 15.45 7.43
CA SER A 58 1.70 16.76 7.42
C SER A 58 2.60 17.92 6.96
N ASN A 59 3.88 17.67 6.78
CA ASN A 59 4.82 18.68 6.28
C ASN A 59 4.45 19.07 4.83
N PRO A 60 4.36 20.37 4.50
CA PRO A 60 4.01 20.85 3.15
C PRO A 60 4.94 20.31 2.06
N GLU A 61 6.22 20.08 2.37
CA GLU A 61 7.20 19.51 1.43
C GLU A 61 6.94 18.05 1.05
N TRP A 62 6.03 17.35 1.74
CA TRP A 62 5.68 15.97 1.42
C TRP A 62 5.14 15.82 0.00
N VAL A 63 4.31 16.76 -0.45
CA VAL A 63 3.74 16.75 -1.81
C VAL A 63 4.85 16.89 -2.86
N ASN A 64 5.79 17.80 -2.65
CA ASN A 64 6.94 17.99 -3.53
C ASN A 64 7.83 16.76 -3.59
N LEU A 65 8.10 16.13 -2.44
CA LEU A 65 8.85 14.88 -2.34
C LEU A 65 8.21 13.75 -3.14
N VAL A 66 6.90 13.51 -2.96
CA VAL A 66 6.20 12.44 -3.68
C VAL A 66 6.12 12.72 -5.17
N SER A 67 5.91 13.97 -5.56
CA SER A 67 5.95 14.40 -6.96
C SER A 67 7.32 14.13 -7.59
N GLU A 68 8.41 14.47 -6.91
CA GLU A 68 9.78 14.18 -7.35
C GLU A 68 10.00 12.67 -7.52
N ILE A 69 9.61 11.86 -6.53
CA ILE A 69 9.75 10.39 -6.60
C ILE A 69 8.98 9.84 -7.81
N LYS A 70 7.73 10.27 -8.00
CA LYS A 70 6.91 9.85 -9.14
C LYS A 70 7.56 10.20 -10.49
N ASN A 71 8.13 11.39 -10.60
CA ASN A 71 8.75 11.86 -11.84
C ASN A 71 10.08 11.18 -12.15
N ASN A 72 10.89 10.88 -11.11
CA ASN A 72 12.19 10.24 -11.26
C ASN A 72 12.07 8.73 -11.50
N PHE A 73 11.02 8.09 -10.99
CA PHE A 73 10.83 6.63 -11.06
C PHE A 73 9.56 6.25 -11.83
N LYS A 74 9.48 6.63 -13.09
CA LYS A 74 8.29 6.44 -13.97
C LYS A 74 7.85 4.96 -14.13
N TYR A 75 8.74 4.01 -13.84
CA TYR A 75 8.41 2.58 -13.89
C TYR A 75 7.84 2.03 -12.59
N LEU A 76 7.84 2.84 -11.52
CA LEU A 76 7.23 2.47 -10.25
C LEU A 76 5.77 2.92 -10.19
N ASN A 77 4.92 2.04 -9.69
CA ASN A 77 3.60 2.43 -9.20
C ASN A 77 3.77 3.06 -7.81
N VAL A 78 3.85 4.39 -7.79
CA VAL A 78 3.99 5.16 -6.55
C VAL A 78 2.61 5.42 -5.97
N GLY A 79 2.40 5.00 -4.72
CA GLY A 79 1.22 5.25 -3.93
C GLY A 79 1.52 6.04 -2.66
N ALA A 80 0.47 6.38 -1.91
CA ALA A 80 0.58 7.01 -0.60
C ALA A 80 -0.07 6.15 0.49
N ALA A 81 0.61 5.97 1.62
CA ALA A 81 0.10 5.27 2.78
C ALA A 81 -0.42 6.24 3.85
N SER A 82 -1.24 5.73 4.77
CA SER A 82 -1.74 6.46 5.96
C SER A 82 -2.69 7.63 5.67
N ILE A 83 -3.43 7.58 4.57
CA ILE A 83 -4.45 8.56 4.24
C ILE A 83 -5.68 8.32 5.13
N ASN A 84 -5.88 9.17 6.14
CA ASN A 84 -6.91 8.99 7.16
C ASN A 84 -7.63 10.29 7.60
N SER A 85 -7.34 11.41 6.93
CA SER A 85 -7.94 12.71 7.19
C SER A 85 -8.23 13.44 5.89
N MET A 86 -9.10 14.46 5.91
CA MET A 86 -9.33 15.32 4.76
C MET A 86 -8.06 16.05 4.34
N GLN A 87 -7.20 16.45 5.27
CA GLN A 87 -5.90 17.05 4.96
C GLN A 87 -5.04 16.09 4.14
N SER A 88 -4.90 14.83 4.59
CA SER A 88 -4.13 13.82 3.86
C SER A 88 -4.74 13.49 2.49
N LEU A 89 -6.08 13.47 2.39
CA LEU A 89 -6.77 13.30 1.10
C LEU A 89 -6.46 14.46 0.16
N HIS A 90 -6.58 15.70 0.60
CA HIS A 90 -6.27 16.88 -0.23
C HIS A 90 -4.82 16.88 -0.72
N SER A 91 -3.86 16.45 0.13
CA SER A 91 -2.44 16.36 -0.26
C SER A 91 -2.20 15.43 -1.45
N ILE A 92 -3.00 14.37 -1.61
CA ILE A 92 -2.82 13.40 -2.70
C ILE A 92 -3.56 13.77 -3.99
N LEU A 93 -4.59 14.62 -3.92
CA LEU A 93 -5.41 14.95 -5.10
C LEU A 93 -4.62 15.66 -6.20
N THR A 94 -3.59 16.43 -5.83
CA THR A 94 -2.70 17.14 -6.76
C THR A 94 -1.64 16.24 -7.39
N LEU A 95 -1.42 15.04 -6.86
CA LEU A 95 -0.33 14.16 -7.25
C LEU A 95 -0.71 13.16 -8.35
N ASP A 96 -2.00 12.99 -8.65
CA ASP A 96 -2.51 11.97 -9.59
C ASP A 96 -1.85 10.60 -9.37
N LEU A 97 -1.91 10.11 -8.14
CA LEU A 97 -1.37 8.79 -7.78
C LEU A 97 -2.28 7.68 -8.30
N ASN A 98 -1.67 6.57 -8.71
CA ASN A 98 -2.42 5.41 -9.18
C ASN A 98 -3.31 4.82 -8.08
N TYR A 99 -2.85 4.86 -6.84
CA TYR A 99 -3.57 4.38 -5.66
C TYR A 99 -3.04 5.02 -4.38
N CYS A 100 -3.84 4.97 -3.34
CA CYS A 100 -3.48 5.32 -1.97
C CYS A 100 -4.14 4.33 -1.01
N MET A 101 -3.64 4.22 0.22
CA MET A 101 -4.22 3.34 1.23
C MET A 101 -4.51 4.06 2.54
N SER A 102 -5.69 3.80 3.10
CA SER A 102 -6.03 4.23 4.46
C SER A 102 -5.64 3.15 5.49
N PRO A 103 -5.33 3.51 6.75
CA PRO A 103 -5.11 2.54 7.82
C PRO A 103 -6.43 1.96 8.34
N SER A 104 -7.55 2.68 8.18
CA SER A 104 -8.88 2.28 8.62
C SER A 104 -9.93 2.77 7.63
N PHE A 105 -11.12 2.20 7.69
CA PHE A 105 -12.26 2.66 6.91
C PHE A 105 -12.93 3.87 7.59
N ASN A 106 -12.96 4.99 6.90
CA ASN A 106 -13.76 6.16 7.22
C ASN A 106 -14.65 6.47 6.02
N GLN A 107 -15.97 6.32 6.18
CA GLN A 107 -16.92 6.42 5.08
C GLN A 107 -16.87 7.78 4.37
N GLU A 108 -16.79 8.88 5.13
CA GLU A 108 -16.74 10.24 4.58
C GLU A 108 -15.53 10.43 3.66
N ILE A 109 -14.33 10.07 4.14
CA ILE A 109 -13.08 10.20 3.37
C ILE A 109 -13.13 9.34 2.13
N HIS A 110 -13.68 8.11 2.22
CA HIS A 110 -13.78 7.21 1.08
C HIS A 110 -14.78 7.67 0.04
N ILE A 111 -15.93 8.23 0.45
CA ILE A 111 -16.89 8.86 -0.47
C ILE A 111 -16.23 10.03 -1.21
N LYS A 112 -15.54 10.92 -0.47
CA LYS A 112 -14.82 12.03 -1.08
C LYS A 112 -13.73 11.57 -2.05
N ALA A 113 -12.96 10.55 -1.71
CA ALA A 113 -11.97 9.98 -2.63
C ALA A 113 -12.62 9.46 -3.93
N ILE A 114 -13.79 8.83 -3.83
CA ILE A 114 -14.57 8.37 -5.00
C ILE A 114 -15.04 9.56 -5.85
N GLU A 115 -15.59 10.62 -5.23
CA GLU A 115 -16.02 11.82 -5.92
C GLU A 115 -14.89 12.48 -6.74
N TYR A 116 -13.66 12.47 -6.19
CA TYR A 116 -12.47 12.97 -6.88
C TYR A 116 -11.79 11.94 -7.81
N ASN A 117 -12.43 10.78 -8.06
CA ASN A 117 -11.86 9.68 -8.85
C ASN A 117 -10.47 9.23 -8.36
N GLN A 118 -10.18 9.39 -7.07
CA GLN A 118 -8.96 8.90 -6.43
C GLN A 118 -9.19 7.52 -5.85
N LEU A 119 -8.37 6.53 -6.25
CA LEU A 119 -8.40 5.21 -5.62
C LEU A 119 -7.74 5.29 -4.24
N LEU A 120 -8.58 5.24 -3.20
CA LEU A 120 -8.17 5.11 -1.81
C LEU A 120 -8.60 3.74 -1.29
N ILE A 121 -7.66 2.81 -1.17
CA ILE A 121 -7.92 1.44 -0.73
C ILE A 121 -8.20 1.44 0.77
N PRO A 122 -9.36 0.91 1.21
CA PRO A 122 -9.74 0.91 2.61
C PRO A 122 -8.94 -0.11 3.44
N GLY A 123 -8.49 0.32 4.63
CA GLY A 123 -7.98 -0.55 5.67
C GLY A 123 -9.14 -1.13 6.49
N ILE A 124 -9.22 -2.45 6.57
CA ILE A 124 -10.33 -3.17 7.23
C ILE A 124 -9.79 -4.03 8.37
N SER A 125 -10.47 -3.98 9.52
CA SER A 125 -10.19 -4.80 10.71
C SER A 125 -11.43 -5.51 11.27
N ASN A 126 -12.62 -5.30 10.69
CA ASN A 126 -13.87 -5.91 11.11
C ASN A 126 -14.85 -6.09 9.95
N ILE A 127 -15.85 -6.95 10.16
CA ILE A 127 -16.84 -7.32 9.14
C ILE A 127 -17.74 -6.13 8.75
N GLU A 128 -18.10 -5.28 9.69
CA GLU A 128 -18.98 -4.14 9.41
C GLU A 128 -18.35 -3.18 8.39
N ASN A 129 -17.10 -2.79 8.63
CA ASN A 129 -16.36 -1.92 7.70
C ASN A 129 -16.10 -2.60 6.36
N PHE A 130 -15.91 -3.92 6.35
CA PHE A 130 -15.81 -4.69 5.12
C PHE A 130 -17.09 -4.54 4.28
N LYS A 131 -18.28 -4.80 4.87
CA LYS A 131 -19.56 -4.64 4.18
C LYS A 131 -19.77 -3.23 3.65
N LYS A 132 -19.45 -2.21 4.43
CA LYS A 132 -19.52 -0.81 3.98
C LYS A 132 -18.60 -0.52 2.79
N ALA A 133 -17.38 -1.05 2.80
CA ALA A 133 -16.44 -0.90 1.69
C ALA A 133 -16.94 -1.58 0.41
N ILE A 134 -17.48 -2.80 0.51
CA ILE A 134 -18.08 -3.51 -0.63
C ILE A 134 -19.26 -2.73 -1.22
N ASN A 135 -20.13 -2.19 -0.38
CA ASN A 135 -21.29 -1.37 -0.82
C ASN A 135 -20.85 -0.09 -1.56
N LEU A 136 -19.65 0.42 -1.29
CA LEU A 136 -19.05 1.53 -2.05
C LEU A 136 -18.35 1.08 -3.36
N GLY A 137 -18.38 -0.22 -3.69
CA GLY A 137 -17.82 -0.76 -4.93
C GLY A 137 -16.33 -1.06 -4.90
N TYR A 138 -15.73 -1.20 -3.71
CA TYR A 138 -14.33 -1.62 -3.60
C TYR A 138 -14.16 -3.11 -3.94
N LYS A 139 -13.25 -3.40 -4.88
CA LYS A 139 -12.82 -4.73 -5.28
C LYS A 139 -11.40 -5.06 -4.79
N ILE A 140 -10.74 -4.11 -4.15
CA ILE A 140 -9.42 -4.25 -3.53
C ILE A 140 -9.47 -3.69 -2.12
N ILE A 141 -9.04 -4.49 -1.16
CA ILE A 141 -9.17 -4.19 0.27
C ILE A 141 -7.87 -4.55 0.98
N LYS A 142 -7.45 -3.67 1.88
CA LYS A 142 -6.32 -3.90 2.77
C LYS A 142 -6.80 -4.40 4.13
N ILE A 143 -6.36 -5.57 4.55
CA ILE A 143 -6.54 -6.07 5.91
C ILE A 143 -5.45 -5.47 6.79
N PHE A 144 -5.83 -4.69 7.83
CA PHE A 144 -4.88 -3.94 8.66
C PHE A 144 -5.38 -3.79 10.11
N PRO A 145 -4.51 -4.04 11.10
CA PRO A 145 -3.15 -4.60 11.00
C PRO A 145 -3.20 -6.15 10.93
N ALA A 146 -2.81 -6.73 9.79
CA ALA A 146 -3.00 -8.14 9.47
C ALA A 146 -2.30 -9.08 10.47
N SER A 147 -1.07 -8.76 10.91
CA SER A 147 -0.36 -9.58 11.91
C SER A 147 -1.08 -9.71 13.25
N LYS A 148 -1.90 -8.72 13.64
CA LYS A 148 -2.71 -8.77 14.87
C LYS A 148 -4.03 -9.50 14.68
N LEU A 149 -4.62 -9.39 13.49
CA LEU A 149 -5.89 -10.05 13.16
C LEU A 149 -5.73 -11.56 12.93
N GLY A 150 -4.53 -11.96 12.55
CA GLY A 150 -4.20 -13.34 12.21
C GLY A 150 -4.54 -13.69 10.76
N ILE A 151 -3.87 -14.73 10.26
CA ILE A 151 -4.02 -15.19 8.88
C ILE A 151 -5.45 -15.70 8.60
N GLU A 152 -6.11 -16.23 9.62
CA GLU A 152 -7.47 -16.79 9.57
C GLU A 152 -8.57 -15.71 9.48
N PHE A 153 -8.21 -14.42 9.55
CA PHE A 153 -9.20 -13.35 9.51
C PHE A 153 -10.04 -13.37 8.23
N LEU A 154 -9.46 -13.79 7.09
CA LEU A 154 -10.20 -13.92 5.84
C LEU A 154 -11.35 -14.94 5.92
N ASN A 155 -11.22 -16.01 6.73
CA ASN A 155 -12.28 -17.00 6.89
C ASN A 155 -13.57 -16.35 7.42
N LYS A 156 -13.45 -15.33 8.29
CA LYS A 156 -14.58 -14.57 8.82
C LYS A 156 -15.27 -13.69 7.76
N LEU A 157 -14.59 -13.39 6.66
CA LEU A 157 -15.12 -12.59 5.55
C LEU A 157 -15.65 -13.46 4.41
N GLN A 158 -15.27 -14.74 4.36
CA GLN A 158 -15.60 -15.67 3.28
C GLN A 158 -17.07 -16.09 3.23
N ASP A 159 -17.82 -15.94 4.32
CA ASP A 159 -19.28 -16.17 4.32
C ASP A 159 -20.03 -15.16 3.43
N LEU A 160 -19.30 -14.14 2.91
CA LEU A 160 -19.78 -13.12 1.99
C LEU A 160 -19.32 -13.41 0.54
N LYS A 161 -19.21 -14.67 0.17
CA LYS A 161 -18.50 -15.26 -1.00
C LYS A 161 -18.96 -14.88 -2.40
N GLU A 162 -19.94 -14.04 -2.57
CA GLU A 162 -20.44 -13.71 -3.92
C GLU A 162 -19.58 -12.68 -4.67
N ILE A 163 -18.53 -12.11 -4.04
CA ILE A 163 -17.76 -11.01 -4.62
C ILE A 163 -16.28 -11.38 -4.70
N ASP A 164 -15.70 -11.31 -5.91
CA ASP A 164 -14.26 -11.46 -6.14
C ASP A 164 -13.51 -10.24 -5.61
N ILE A 165 -12.93 -10.34 -4.40
CA ILE A 165 -12.20 -9.29 -3.71
C ILE A 165 -10.72 -9.62 -3.67
N PHE A 166 -9.90 -8.65 -4.04
CA PHE A 166 -8.45 -8.70 -3.95
C PHE A 166 -7.99 -8.22 -2.56
N PHE A 167 -7.44 -9.13 -1.76
CA PHE A 167 -7.01 -8.84 -0.39
C PHE A 167 -5.52 -8.58 -0.29
N ILE A 168 -5.16 -7.44 0.32
CA ILE A 168 -3.78 -7.07 0.65
C ILE A 168 -3.58 -7.22 2.15
N ALA A 169 -2.66 -8.08 2.60
CA ALA A 169 -2.25 -8.12 4.01
C ALA A 169 -1.24 -7.01 4.30
N ALA A 170 -1.47 -6.21 5.34
CA ALA A 170 -0.59 -5.13 5.73
C ALA A 170 -0.51 -4.97 7.26
N GLY A 171 0.62 -4.44 7.75
CA GLY A 171 0.85 -4.21 9.18
C GLY A 171 1.46 -5.39 9.91
N GLY A 172 2.78 -5.28 10.19
CA GLY A 172 3.57 -6.31 10.85
C GLY A 172 3.97 -7.47 9.94
N MET A 173 3.85 -7.33 8.62
CA MET A 173 4.22 -8.35 7.64
C MET A 173 5.72 -8.45 7.47
N LYS A 174 6.22 -9.69 7.35
CA LYS A 174 7.63 -9.99 7.06
C LYS A 174 7.76 -10.58 5.66
N SER A 175 8.92 -10.36 5.03
CA SER A 175 9.23 -10.95 3.72
C SER A 175 9.21 -12.48 3.72
N SER A 176 9.59 -13.10 4.84
CA SER A 176 9.50 -14.55 5.07
C SER A 176 8.08 -15.10 5.00
N ASP A 177 7.10 -14.27 5.31
CA ASP A 177 5.71 -14.71 5.48
C ASP A 177 4.93 -14.72 4.15
N LEU A 178 5.48 -14.09 3.10
CA LEU A 178 4.83 -13.90 1.80
C LEU A 178 4.14 -15.17 1.29
N LYS A 179 4.88 -16.29 1.22
CA LYS A 179 4.35 -17.56 0.71
C LYS A 179 3.17 -18.07 1.55
N ASN A 180 3.26 -17.96 2.87
CA ASN A 180 2.24 -18.45 3.78
C ASN A 180 0.95 -17.64 3.65
N TRP A 181 1.03 -16.32 3.62
CA TRP A 181 -0.15 -15.45 3.48
C TRP A 181 -0.83 -15.63 2.13
N ILE A 182 -0.08 -15.72 1.02
CA ILE A 182 -0.64 -16.00 -0.31
C ILE A 182 -1.34 -17.36 -0.33
N LYS A 183 -0.73 -18.41 0.25
CA LYS A 183 -1.35 -19.75 0.34
C LYS A 183 -2.67 -19.73 1.11
N ASN A 184 -2.84 -18.82 2.06
CA ASN A 184 -4.05 -18.66 2.86
C ASN A 184 -5.06 -17.63 2.29
N GLY A 185 -4.99 -17.35 0.99
CA GLY A 185 -6.03 -16.60 0.27
C GLY A 185 -5.80 -15.09 0.17
N TYR A 186 -4.72 -14.55 0.73
CA TYR A 186 -4.34 -13.17 0.45
C TYR A 186 -3.72 -13.06 -0.94
N ASN A 187 -4.00 -11.97 -1.63
CA ASN A 187 -3.55 -11.77 -3.01
C ASN A 187 -2.25 -10.97 -3.10
N ALA A 188 -1.93 -10.15 -2.10
CA ALA A 188 -0.69 -9.39 -2.01
C ALA A 188 -0.34 -9.04 -0.57
N LEU A 189 0.91 -8.64 -0.33
CA LEU A 189 1.39 -8.13 0.96
C LEU A 189 1.96 -6.73 0.82
N ALA A 190 1.75 -5.90 1.86
CA ALA A 190 2.41 -4.62 2.03
C ALA A 190 3.39 -4.71 3.21
N ILE A 191 4.68 -4.59 2.93
CA ILE A 191 5.77 -4.68 3.91
C ILE A 191 6.47 -3.33 4.07
N GLY A 192 6.83 -2.98 5.30
CA GLY A 192 7.44 -1.67 5.61
C GLY A 192 8.67 -1.78 6.49
N LYS A 193 8.51 -1.66 7.81
CA LYS A 193 9.60 -1.53 8.79
C LYS A 193 10.72 -2.57 8.68
N GLU A 194 10.41 -3.75 8.18
CA GLU A 194 11.37 -4.84 8.06
C GLU A 194 12.51 -4.53 7.07
N LEU A 195 12.24 -3.74 6.03
CA LEU A 195 13.22 -3.45 4.98
C LEU A 195 14.39 -2.55 5.42
N ASN A 196 14.36 -2.04 6.64
CA ASN A 196 15.50 -1.39 7.27
C ASN A 196 16.59 -2.40 7.71
N ASN A 197 16.29 -3.71 7.62
CA ASN A 197 17.20 -4.79 7.97
C ASN A 197 17.77 -5.45 6.70
N GLN A 198 19.10 -5.60 6.61
CA GLN A 198 19.79 -6.22 5.47
C GLN A 198 19.34 -7.66 5.20
N ILE A 199 19.00 -8.42 6.25
CA ILE A 199 18.53 -9.81 6.13
C ILE A 199 17.18 -9.84 5.41
N ALA A 200 16.25 -8.97 5.80
CA ALA A 200 14.94 -8.87 5.17
C ALA A 200 15.04 -8.44 3.70
N TYR A 201 15.96 -7.53 3.42
CA TYR A 201 16.25 -7.10 2.07
C TYR A 201 16.79 -8.23 1.18
N ASN A 202 17.68 -9.06 1.71
CA ASN A 202 18.18 -10.24 1.01
C ASN A 202 17.07 -11.30 0.80
N SER A 203 16.23 -11.52 1.80
CA SER A 203 15.07 -12.43 1.68
C SER A 203 14.10 -11.98 0.60
N LEU A 204 13.83 -10.67 0.52
CA LEU A 204 13.01 -10.09 -0.53
C LEU A 204 13.64 -10.29 -1.92
N LYS A 205 14.95 -10.11 -2.05
CA LYS A 205 15.69 -10.33 -3.31
C LYS A 205 15.59 -11.78 -3.78
N ILE A 206 15.70 -12.74 -2.86
CA ILE A 206 15.55 -14.17 -3.16
C ILE A 206 14.12 -14.44 -3.61
N TRP A 207 13.13 -13.91 -2.91
CA TRP A 207 11.73 -14.08 -3.27
C TRP A 207 11.43 -13.54 -4.68
N LEU A 208 11.91 -12.33 -5.02
CA LEU A 208 11.71 -11.72 -6.33
C LEU A 208 12.34 -12.52 -7.47
N LYS A 209 13.48 -13.17 -7.23
CA LYS A 209 14.14 -14.05 -8.23
C LYS A 209 13.33 -15.32 -8.49
N ASN A 210 12.66 -15.84 -7.46
CA ASN A 210 11.90 -17.09 -7.52
C ASN A 210 10.42 -16.86 -7.91
N PHE A 211 9.99 -15.60 -8.02
CA PHE A 211 8.62 -15.25 -8.37
C PHE A 211 8.41 -15.07 -9.89
N LYS A 212 9.48 -15.18 -10.65
CA LYS A 212 9.43 -15.27 -12.12
C LYS A 212 9.02 -16.69 -12.51
#